data_00ed1d4f012092641d1c84f2144c92b8
#
_entry.id   00ed1d4f012092641d1c84f2144c92b8
#
_cell.length_a   1.000
_cell.length_b   1.000
_cell.length_c   1.000
_cell.angle_alpha   90.00
_cell.angle_beta   90.00
_cell.angle_gamma   90.00
#
_symmetry.space_group_name_H-M   'P 1'
#
loop_
_entity.id
_entity.type
_entity.pdbx_description
1 polymer ?
#
loop_
_entity_poly.entity_id
_entity_poly.type
_entity_poly.pdbx_seq_one_letter_code
_entity_poly.pdbx_strand_id
1 'polypeptide(L)'
;MKDYTRNDTLYKRLLDAAGDDKLPVLDNKTFESMNAEYGKEEMRKNLADYIATERPVFPLKEITEDNMRDSFNSLKNFNTNAICTPKDQVDKEVFEKYDDYEYSYDKYGLGLINGPSTYNDVSNYFMQDLRLECGSYGFRAPKEVWENGDAYAIWKCLGPIWRGINDVKLTKVKDLDGNESEQLLGGKLDSKSYISAFRLGTYIATQFKPVVAKAIYQMTNAKTVLDTSCGWGDRLAGFFASDAEEYYGCDPNPNTYARYTQQISKYNKLLSKPKKVTIWRCGAEDLPYHKLPPIDVAFTSPPYFSTEEYNKGGEFQEDQSWSKFNEYERWRDDFYLPVAEKSMAVSKFLFVNIMDPKIKGKRYRSSDELVNRLKDKFLGQIGMRIMQRPKSDKLFKDDKEKADFMNKIFIENVWCFGDKNFDLFQNSRKANLDEFFAWQDL
;
A
#
# COMPACT_ATOMS: atom_id res chain seq x y z
N MET A 1 1.69 -13.87 28.22
CA MET A 1 1.26 -15.28 28.14
C MET A 1 2.03 -16.22 29.09
N LYS A 2 3.19 -15.82 29.69
CA LYS A 2 3.78 -16.60 30.77
C LYS A 2 2.74 -16.65 31.92
N ASP A 3 2.57 -17.82 32.52
CA ASP A 3 1.67 -18.09 33.62
C ASP A 3 0.18 -17.76 33.35
N TYR A 4 -0.24 -17.81 32.06
CA TYR A 4 -1.61 -17.60 31.68
C TYR A 4 -2.45 -18.86 32.01
N THR A 5 -3.53 -18.65 32.74
CA THR A 5 -4.61 -19.62 32.93
C THR A 5 -5.89 -18.99 32.37
N ARG A 6 -6.64 -19.73 31.58
CA ARG A 6 -7.90 -19.26 31.01
C ARG A 6 -8.88 -18.85 32.10
N ASN A 7 -9.46 -17.68 31.98
CA ASN A 7 -10.61 -17.28 32.77
C ASN A 7 -11.88 -17.74 32.04
N ASP A 8 -12.46 -18.85 32.48
CA ASP A 8 -13.60 -19.47 31.80
C ASP A 8 -14.83 -18.56 31.75
N THR A 9 -15.04 -17.72 32.74
CA THR A 9 -16.18 -16.76 32.76
C THR A 9 -15.98 -15.70 31.68
N LEU A 10 -14.76 -15.13 31.58
CA LEU A 10 -14.43 -14.15 30.56
C LEU A 10 -14.44 -14.77 29.17
N TYR A 11 -13.90 -15.97 29.00
CA TYR A 11 -13.90 -16.71 27.75
C TYR A 11 -15.34 -16.95 27.26
N LYS A 12 -16.24 -17.37 28.14
CA LYS A 12 -17.67 -17.56 27.82
C LYS A 12 -18.32 -16.24 27.36
N ARG A 13 -18.03 -15.12 28.03
CA ARG A 13 -18.54 -13.80 27.60
C ARG A 13 -18.04 -13.39 26.20
N LEU A 14 -16.80 -13.73 25.84
CA LEU A 14 -16.29 -13.52 24.48
C LEU A 14 -17.02 -14.43 23.47
N LEU A 15 -17.30 -15.67 23.85
CA LEU A 15 -18.06 -16.61 23.02
C LEU A 15 -19.51 -16.11 22.81
N ASP A 16 -20.17 -15.63 23.87
CA ASP A 16 -21.54 -15.09 23.83
C ASP A 16 -21.61 -13.77 22.99
N ALA A 17 -20.49 -13.04 22.87
CA ALA A 17 -20.39 -11.82 22.08
C ALA A 17 -19.98 -12.06 20.61
N ALA A 18 -19.72 -13.31 20.24
CA ALA A 18 -19.31 -13.68 18.90
C ALA A 18 -20.53 -13.93 18.00
N GLY A 19 -20.46 -13.44 16.76
CA GLY A 19 -21.44 -13.72 15.72
C GLY A 19 -21.20 -15.06 15.01
N ASP A 20 -21.84 -15.26 13.86
CA ASP A 20 -21.73 -16.47 13.05
C ASP A 20 -20.30 -16.71 12.54
N ASP A 21 -19.54 -15.62 12.35
CA ASP A 21 -18.11 -15.61 11.99
C ASP A 21 -17.19 -15.95 13.17
N LYS A 22 -17.75 -16.21 14.36
CA LYS A 22 -17.07 -16.42 15.63
C LYS A 22 -16.19 -15.24 16.09
N LEU A 23 -16.36 -14.05 15.54
CA LEU A 23 -15.58 -12.86 15.91
C LEU A 23 -16.26 -12.17 17.11
N PRO A 24 -15.60 -12.05 18.29
CA PRO A 24 -16.17 -11.30 19.40
C PRO A 24 -16.28 -9.82 19.07
N VAL A 25 -17.47 -9.26 19.13
CA VAL A 25 -17.75 -7.83 18.93
C VAL A 25 -18.34 -7.25 20.21
N LEU A 26 -17.71 -6.20 20.73
CA LEU A 26 -18.12 -5.53 21.96
C LEU A 26 -18.31 -4.04 21.66
N ASP A 27 -19.48 -3.52 22.02
CA ASP A 27 -19.72 -2.09 22.00
C ASP A 27 -18.89 -1.35 23.07
N ASN A 28 -18.90 -0.02 23.05
CA ASN A 28 -18.14 0.80 23.99
C ASN A 28 -18.44 0.47 25.44
N LYS A 29 -19.72 0.38 25.81
CA LYS A 29 -20.14 0.15 27.17
C LYS A 29 -19.71 -1.22 27.70
N THR A 30 -19.90 -2.25 26.89
CA THR A 30 -19.52 -3.63 27.22
C THR A 30 -17.99 -3.77 27.29
N PHE A 31 -17.26 -3.21 26.33
CA PHE A 31 -15.78 -3.26 26.30
C PHE A 31 -15.17 -2.57 27.52
N GLU A 32 -15.65 -1.37 27.86
CA GLU A 32 -15.20 -0.64 29.06
C GLU A 32 -15.53 -1.36 30.35
N SER A 33 -16.76 -1.88 30.48
CA SER A 33 -17.18 -2.65 31.65
C SER A 33 -16.32 -3.90 31.86
N MET A 34 -16.06 -4.66 30.79
CA MET A 34 -15.21 -5.85 30.87
C MET A 34 -13.75 -5.51 31.19
N ASN A 35 -13.22 -4.40 30.63
CA ASN A 35 -11.87 -3.94 30.99
C ASN A 35 -11.76 -3.48 32.45
N ALA A 36 -12.82 -2.90 33.01
CA ALA A 36 -12.86 -2.50 34.42
C ALA A 36 -12.93 -3.72 35.34
N GLU A 37 -13.73 -4.73 34.97
CA GLU A 37 -13.96 -5.94 35.77
C GLU A 37 -12.74 -6.87 35.77
N TYR A 38 -12.16 -7.16 34.58
CA TYR A 38 -11.11 -8.17 34.43
C TYR A 38 -9.70 -7.58 34.31
N GLY A 39 -9.60 -6.30 33.95
CA GLY A 39 -8.33 -5.65 33.61
C GLY A 39 -7.89 -5.88 32.16
N LYS A 40 -7.24 -4.85 31.60
CA LYS A 40 -6.82 -4.82 30.18
C LYS A 40 -5.94 -5.99 29.75
N GLU A 41 -5.03 -6.42 30.59
CA GLU A 41 -4.10 -7.51 30.27
C GLU A 41 -4.78 -8.88 30.29
N GLU A 42 -5.70 -9.10 31.23
CA GLU A 42 -6.48 -10.33 31.30
C GLU A 42 -7.45 -10.43 30.09
N MET A 43 -8.11 -9.34 29.76
CA MET A 43 -8.92 -9.24 28.53
C MET A 43 -8.09 -9.60 27.29
N ARG A 44 -6.89 -9.02 27.14
CA ARG A 44 -6.01 -9.27 26.01
C ARG A 44 -5.55 -10.72 25.91
N LYS A 45 -5.21 -11.35 27.06
CA LYS A 45 -4.79 -12.75 27.12
C LYS A 45 -5.89 -13.71 26.75
N ASN A 46 -7.09 -13.54 27.33
CA ASN A 46 -8.26 -14.37 27.02
C ASN A 46 -8.71 -14.19 25.58
N LEU A 47 -8.71 -12.97 25.05
CA LEU A 47 -9.03 -12.73 23.64
C LEU A 47 -8.04 -13.42 22.70
N ALA A 48 -6.75 -13.40 23.04
CA ALA A 48 -5.73 -14.10 22.25
C ALA A 48 -5.90 -15.62 22.28
N ASP A 49 -6.21 -16.18 23.44
CA ASP A 49 -6.51 -17.60 23.61
C ASP A 49 -7.78 -17.99 22.87
N TYR A 50 -8.82 -17.15 22.95
CA TYR A 50 -10.06 -17.31 22.21
C TYR A 50 -9.81 -17.39 20.70
N ILE A 51 -9.12 -16.40 20.12
CA ILE A 51 -8.83 -16.38 18.68
C ILE A 51 -7.98 -17.60 18.28
N ALA A 52 -6.99 -17.99 19.09
CA ALA A 52 -6.15 -19.15 18.83
C ALA A 52 -6.92 -20.47 18.89
N THR A 53 -8.01 -20.55 19.69
CA THR A 53 -8.81 -21.76 19.89
C THR A 53 -9.96 -21.83 18.88
N GLU A 54 -10.78 -20.79 18.81
CA GLU A 54 -12.02 -20.78 18.02
C GLU A 54 -11.80 -20.48 16.54
N ARG A 55 -10.65 -19.88 16.20
CA ARG A 55 -10.28 -19.54 14.82
C ARG A 55 -11.38 -18.80 14.06
N PRO A 56 -11.84 -17.63 14.58
CA PRO A 56 -12.79 -16.80 13.84
C PRO A 56 -12.21 -16.43 12.46
N VAL A 57 -13.10 -16.14 11.52
CA VAL A 57 -12.68 -15.65 10.20
C VAL A 57 -11.91 -14.34 10.38
N PHE A 58 -10.78 -14.18 9.69
CA PHE A 58 -10.01 -12.93 9.74
C PHE A 58 -10.88 -11.77 9.25
N PRO A 59 -11.09 -10.73 10.05
CA PRO A 59 -11.94 -9.61 9.66
C PRO A 59 -11.29 -8.85 8.48
N LEU A 60 -12.08 -8.64 7.43
CA LEU A 60 -11.71 -7.78 6.31
C LEU A 60 -12.49 -6.46 6.41
N LYS A 61 -11.95 -5.39 5.82
CA LYS A 61 -12.75 -4.19 5.59
C LYS A 61 -13.87 -4.57 4.61
N GLU A 62 -15.10 -4.38 5.02
CA GLU A 62 -16.23 -4.55 4.12
C GLU A 62 -16.19 -3.46 3.05
N ILE A 63 -16.11 -3.86 1.78
CA ILE A 63 -16.14 -2.99 0.62
C ILE A 63 -17.20 -3.55 -0.31
N THR A 64 -18.33 -2.87 -0.42
CA THR A 64 -19.41 -3.27 -1.32
C THR A 64 -19.09 -2.91 -2.77
N GLU A 65 -19.82 -3.48 -3.72
CA GLU A 65 -19.69 -3.10 -5.13
C GLU A 65 -20.02 -1.62 -5.35
N ASP A 66 -20.97 -1.09 -4.61
CA ASP A 66 -21.31 0.33 -4.65
C ASP A 66 -20.18 1.22 -4.15
N ASN A 67 -19.54 0.85 -3.03
CA ASN A 67 -18.36 1.56 -2.54
C ASN A 67 -17.23 1.57 -3.57
N MET A 68 -16.96 0.44 -4.21
CA MET A 68 -15.95 0.34 -5.28
C MET A 68 -16.32 1.23 -6.46
N ARG A 69 -17.58 1.20 -6.91
CA ARG A 69 -18.07 2.02 -8.04
C ARG A 69 -17.97 3.51 -7.74
N ASP A 70 -18.39 3.94 -6.56
CA ASP A 70 -18.36 5.35 -6.15
C ASP A 70 -16.92 5.85 -6.02
N SER A 71 -16.04 5.03 -5.43
CA SER A 71 -14.60 5.30 -5.37
C SER A 71 -13.99 5.39 -6.76
N PHE A 72 -14.37 4.51 -7.70
CA PHE A 72 -13.91 4.55 -9.09
C PHE A 72 -14.37 5.83 -9.82
N ASN A 73 -15.65 6.19 -9.70
CA ASN A 73 -16.18 7.41 -10.31
C ASN A 73 -15.50 8.66 -9.75
N SER A 74 -15.28 8.71 -8.44
CA SER A 74 -14.56 9.79 -7.79
C SER A 74 -13.11 9.87 -8.27
N LEU A 75 -12.40 8.73 -8.34
CA LEU A 75 -11.05 8.67 -8.91
C LEU A 75 -11.01 9.12 -10.36
N LYS A 76 -11.97 8.69 -11.20
CA LYS A 76 -12.05 9.06 -12.60
C LYS A 76 -12.20 10.57 -12.79
N ASN A 77 -13.02 11.21 -11.97
CA ASN A 77 -13.31 12.65 -12.06
C ASN A 77 -12.28 13.52 -11.34
N PHE A 78 -11.37 12.94 -10.56
CA PHE A 78 -10.39 13.67 -9.78
C PHE A 78 -9.35 14.36 -10.69
N ASN A 79 -9.11 15.65 -10.46
CA ASN A 79 -8.08 16.42 -11.16
C ASN A 79 -6.70 16.18 -10.51
N THR A 80 -5.90 15.34 -11.14
CA THR A 80 -4.58 14.95 -10.61
C THR A 80 -3.56 16.09 -10.56
N ASN A 81 -3.75 17.19 -11.31
CA ASN A 81 -2.86 18.34 -11.20
C ASN A 81 -2.86 18.95 -9.79
N ALA A 82 -3.95 18.79 -9.04
CA ALA A 82 -4.07 19.29 -7.67
C ALA A 82 -3.12 18.61 -6.69
N ILE A 83 -2.63 17.40 -7.00
CA ILE A 83 -1.73 16.62 -6.14
C ILE A 83 -0.29 16.58 -6.66
N CYS A 84 -0.02 17.21 -7.80
CA CYS A 84 1.31 17.24 -8.43
C CYS A 84 1.94 18.61 -8.19
N THR A 85 3.07 18.67 -7.53
CA THR A 85 3.78 19.91 -7.20
C THR A 85 5.19 19.85 -7.78
N PRO A 86 5.57 20.75 -8.72
CA PRO A 86 6.97 20.85 -9.19
C PRO A 86 7.94 21.09 -8.03
N LYS A 87 9.20 20.65 -8.18
CA LYS A 87 10.20 20.72 -7.10
C LYS A 87 10.43 22.12 -6.58
N ASP A 88 10.45 23.11 -7.46
CA ASP A 88 10.67 24.53 -7.15
C ASP A 88 9.49 25.18 -6.40
N GLN A 89 8.35 24.49 -6.31
CA GLN A 89 7.16 24.93 -5.60
C GLN A 89 6.91 24.15 -4.30
N VAL A 90 7.82 23.26 -3.89
CA VAL A 90 7.70 22.51 -2.65
C VAL A 90 8.17 23.39 -1.47
N ASP A 91 7.25 23.74 -0.58
CA ASP A 91 7.51 24.66 0.54
C ASP A 91 8.15 23.99 1.76
N LYS A 92 7.98 22.68 1.90
CA LYS A 92 8.44 21.92 3.07
C LYS A 92 9.70 21.13 2.76
N GLU A 93 10.56 21.00 3.76
CA GLU A 93 11.74 20.15 3.66
C GLU A 93 11.31 18.70 3.37
N VAL A 94 11.90 18.12 2.33
CA VAL A 94 11.68 16.73 1.98
C VAL A 94 12.66 15.87 2.76
N PHE A 95 12.14 14.88 3.49
CA PHE A 95 12.96 13.90 4.17
C PHE A 95 13.38 12.80 3.18
N GLU A 96 14.66 12.74 2.88
CA GLU A 96 15.25 11.57 2.26
C GLU A 96 15.62 10.54 3.32
N LYS A 97 15.15 9.33 3.12
CA LYS A 97 15.41 8.23 4.06
C LYS A 97 16.87 7.80 4.07
N TYR A 98 17.63 8.20 3.03
CA TYR A 98 18.98 7.74 2.77
C TYR A 98 19.85 8.91 2.26
N ASP A 99 20.58 9.56 3.15
CA ASP A 99 21.38 10.74 2.87
C ASP A 99 22.59 10.46 1.96
N ASP A 100 22.98 9.19 1.84
CA ASP A 100 24.16 8.72 1.09
C ASP A 100 23.86 8.24 -0.33
N TYR A 101 22.67 8.59 -0.88
CA TYR A 101 22.35 8.31 -2.28
C TYR A 101 23.23 9.10 -3.25
N GLU A 102 23.77 8.43 -4.27
CA GLU A 102 24.46 9.08 -5.39
C GLU A 102 23.51 10.03 -6.12
N TYR A 103 22.26 9.57 -6.31
CA TYR A 103 21.18 10.31 -6.97
C TYR A 103 20.13 10.74 -5.95
N SER A 104 20.46 11.70 -5.10
CA SER A 104 19.55 12.18 -4.04
C SER A 104 18.38 12.98 -4.61
N TYR A 105 17.23 12.95 -3.92
CA TYR A 105 16.06 13.74 -4.29
C TYR A 105 16.35 15.25 -4.29
N ASP A 106 17.20 15.74 -3.41
CA ASP A 106 17.55 17.17 -3.36
C ASP A 106 18.22 17.64 -4.66
N LYS A 107 19.03 16.79 -5.28
CA LYS A 107 19.73 17.12 -6.55
C LYS A 107 18.91 16.79 -7.79
N TYR A 108 18.15 15.70 -7.75
CA TYR A 108 17.51 15.09 -8.92
C TYR A 108 16.00 15.00 -8.83
N GLY A 109 15.39 15.58 -7.78
CA GLY A 109 13.94 15.64 -7.63
C GLY A 109 13.30 16.51 -8.70
N LEU A 110 12.24 16.00 -9.33
CA LEU A 110 11.43 16.71 -10.33
C LEU A 110 10.20 17.37 -9.69
N GLY A 111 9.66 16.75 -8.66
CA GLY A 111 8.48 17.23 -7.93
C GLY A 111 7.90 16.16 -7.01
N LEU A 112 6.75 16.48 -6.42
CA LEU A 112 5.99 15.62 -5.51
C LEU A 112 4.65 15.22 -6.11
N ILE A 113 4.21 14.00 -5.79
CA ILE A 113 2.81 13.58 -5.93
C ILE A 113 2.28 13.23 -4.54
N ASN A 114 1.31 14.03 -4.07
CA ASN A 114 0.68 13.87 -2.76
C ASN A 114 -0.71 13.22 -2.92
N GLY A 115 -0.72 11.93 -3.34
CA GLY A 115 -1.96 11.21 -3.59
C GLY A 115 -2.65 10.75 -2.30
N PRO A 116 -3.95 11.04 -2.11
CA PRO A 116 -4.73 10.50 -1.01
C PRO A 116 -4.95 8.99 -1.15
N SER A 117 -5.21 8.32 -0.04
CA SER A 117 -5.55 6.89 -0.01
C SER A 117 -7.06 6.61 -0.14
N THR A 118 -7.88 7.64 -0.24
CA THR A 118 -9.36 7.56 -0.34
C THR A 118 -9.84 6.67 -1.48
N TYR A 119 -9.06 6.57 -2.55
CA TYR A 119 -9.41 5.78 -3.74
C TYR A 119 -8.91 4.34 -3.71
N ASN A 120 -8.32 3.90 -2.62
CA ASN A 120 -7.72 2.55 -2.52
C ASN A 120 -8.77 1.43 -2.54
N ASP A 121 -10.03 1.73 -2.22
CA ASP A 121 -11.11 0.74 -2.23
C ASP A 121 -11.43 0.23 -3.64
N VAL A 122 -11.05 0.99 -4.68
CA VAL A 122 -11.21 0.56 -6.09
C VAL A 122 -10.53 -0.79 -6.33
N SER A 123 -9.29 -0.98 -5.90
CA SER A 123 -8.53 -2.23 -6.05
C SER A 123 -8.66 -3.15 -4.84
N ASN A 124 -8.80 -2.61 -3.62
CA ASN A 124 -9.01 -3.40 -2.42
C ASN A 124 -10.26 -4.29 -2.49
N TYR A 125 -11.31 -3.86 -3.16
CA TYR A 125 -12.50 -4.67 -3.42
C TYR A 125 -12.15 -6.05 -3.99
N PHE A 126 -11.09 -6.12 -4.81
CA PHE A 126 -10.66 -7.36 -5.46
C PHE A 126 -9.51 -8.06 -4.76
N MET A 127 -8.60 -7.33 -4.10
CA MET A 127 -7.27 -7.83 -3.75
C MET A 127 -6.96 -7.76 -2.25
N GLN A 128 -7.85 -7.23 -1.41
CA GLN A 128 -7.56 -7.01 0.01
C GLN A 128 -7.15 -8.30 0.74
N ASP A 129 -7.88 -9.38 0.52
CA ASP A 129 -7.64 -10.69 1.14
C ASP A 129 -6.26 -11.25 0.78
N LEU A 130 -5.91 -11.22 -0.51
CA LEU A 130 -4.61 -11.70 -1.00
C LEU A 130 -3.44 -10.87 -0.45
N ARG A 131 -3.62 -9.55 -0.34
CA ARG A 131 -2.61 -8.67 0.21
C ARG A 131 -2.35 -8.92 1.69
N LEU A 132 -3.37 -9.29 2.44
CA LEU A 132 -3.27 -9.61 3.87
C LEU A 132 -2.67 -11.00 4.14
N GLU A 133 -2.51 -11.82 3.12
CA GLU A 133 -1.81 -13.11 3.16
C GLU A 133 -0.31 -13.00 2.83
N CYS A 134 0.16 -11.85 2.31
CA CYS A 134 1.54 -11.67 1.89
C CYS A 134 2.45 -11.31 3.07
N GLY A 135 3.45 -12.15 3.35
CA GLY A 135 4.51 -11.85 4.31
C GLY A 135 5.45 -10.77 3.78
N SER A 136 6.01 -9.96 4.68
CA SER A 136 6.86 -8.83 4.31
C SER A 136 7.98 -8.64 5.33
N TYR A 137 9.19 -8.31 4.84
CA TYR A 137 10.39 -8.10 5.67
C TYR A 137 10.73 -9.28 6.61
N GLY A 138 10.39 -10.51 6.21
CA GLY A 138 10.60 -11.71 7.02
C GLY A 138 9.60 -11.88 8.18
N PHE A 139 8.57 -11.04 8.25
CA PHE A 139 7.46 -11.18 9.20
C PHE A 139 6.29 -11.92 8.56
N ARG A 140 5.58 -12.68 9.39
CA ARG A 140 4.34 -13.35 8.97
C ARG A 140 3.27 -12.30 8.60
N ALA A 141 2.45 -12.66 7.62
CA ALA A 141 1.30 -11.85 7.24
C ALA A 141 0.24 -11.75 8.36
N PRO A 142 -0.59 -10.71 8.37
CA PRO A 142 -1.66 -10.57 9.36
C PRO A 142 -2.59 -11.78 9.43
N LYS A 143 -3.04 -12.27 8.28
CA LYS A 143 -3.93 -13.42 8.16
C LYS A 143 -3.25 -14.72 8.59
N GLU A 144 -1.98 -14.92 8.23
CA GLU A 144 -1.20 -16.07 8.68
C GLU A 144 -1.07 -16.12 10.22
N VAL A 145 -0.80 -14.98 10.86
CA VAL A 145 -0.73 -14.93 12.34
C VAL A 145 -2.08 -15.22 12.96
N TRP A 146 -3.16 -14.72 12.39
CA TRP A 146 -4.51 -14.94 12.87
C TRP A 146 -4.93 -16.40 12.77
N GLU A 147 -4.74 -17.02 11.61
CA GLU A 147 -5.22 -18.37 11.30
C GLU A 147 -4.32 -19.45 11.89
N ASN A 148 -3.00 -19.23 11.91
CA ASN A 148 -2.01 -20.25 12.27
C ASN A 148 -1.13 -19.86 13.45
N GLY A 149 -1.30 -18.65 14.00
CA GLY A 149 -0.53 -18.20 15.16
C GLY A 149 -0.96 -18.90 16.45
N ASP A 150 -0.03 -19.08 17.36
CA ASP A 150 -0.35 -19.43 18.73
C ASP A 150 -0.92 -18.23 19.51
N ALA A 151 -1.49 -18.47 20.69
CA ALA A 151 -2.06 -17.44 21.53
C ALA A 151 -1.05 -16.32 21.88
N TYR A 152 0.25 -16.63 21.96
CA TYR A 152 1.29 -15.64 22.25
C TYR A 152 1.55 -14.70 21.06
N ALA A 153 1.59 -15.24 19.84
CA ALA A 153 1.75 -14.44 18.64
C ALA A 153 0.55 -13.50 18.43
N ILE A 154 -0.66 -14.02 18.62
CA ILE A 154 -1.91 -13.25 18.55
C ILE A 154 -1.95 -12.18 19.65
N TRP A 155 -1.61 -12.53 20.89
CA TRP A 155 -1.53 -11.58 22.00
C TRP A 155 -0.59 -10.41 21.70
N LYS A 156 0.55 -10.64 21.06
CA LYS A 156 1.45 -9.56 20.62
C LYS A 156 0.76 -8.59 19.68
N CYS A 157 0.04 -9.11 18.68
CA CYS A 157 -0.67 -8.32 17.69
C CYS A 157 -1.84 -7.52 18.26
N LEU A 158 -2.53 -8.03 19.29
CA LEU A 158 -3.66 -7.36 19.92
C LEU A 158 -3.29 -6.15 20.78
N GLY A 159 -2.02 -6.01 21.18
CA GLY A 159 -1.56 -4.96 22.09
C GLY A 159 -2.01 -3.53 21.76
N PRO A 160 -1.99 -3.10 20.49
CA PRO A 160 -2.42 -1.76 20.10
C PRO A 160 -3.86 -1.42 20.46
N ILE A 161 -4.78 -2.40 20.57
CA ILE A 161 -6.18 -2.16 20.99
C ILE A 161 -6.26 -1.40 22.33
N TRP A 162 -5.31 -1.68 23.23
CA TRP A 162 -5.24 -1.04 24.56
C TRP A 162 -4.14 0.03 24.67
N ARG A 163 -3.55 0.47 23.52
CA ARG A 163 -2.44 1.44 23.46
C ARG A 163 -2.67 2.53 22.43
N GLY A 164 -3.88 3.09 22.41
CA GLY A 164 -4.19 4.31 21.68
C GLY A 164 -4.90 4.17 20.34
N ILE A 165 -4.88 3.02 19.65
CA ILE A 165 -5.66 2.88 18.40
C ILE A 165 -7.18 2.80 18.66
N ASN A 166 -7.56 2.52 19.89
CA ASN A 166 -8.96 2.38 20.31
C ASN A 166 -9.32 3.39 21.41
N ASP A 167 -8.55 4.49 21.52
CA ASP A 167 -8.89 5.57 22.43
C ASP A 167 -10.23 6.21 22.03
N VAL A 168 -11.06 6.46 23.03
CA VAL A 168 -12.35 7.12 22.84
C VAL A 168 -12.09 8.56 22.42
N LYS A 169 -12.54 8.93 21.23
CA LYS A 169 -12.46 10.30 20.71
C LYS A 169 -13.84 10.76 20.29
N LEU A 170 -14.20 11.96 20.73
CA LEU A 170 -15.37 12.64 20.23
C LEU A 170 -14.99 13.32 18.90
N THR A 171 -15.58 12.88 17.81
CA THR A 171 -15.25 13.40 16.47
C THR A 171 -16.52 13.96 15.84
N LYS A 172 -16.41 15.15 15.25
CA LYS A 172 -17.48 15.72 14.44
C LYS A 172 -17.50 15.01 13.08
N VAL A 173 -18.62 14.41 12.75
CA VAL A 173 -18.84 13.75 11.46
C VAL A 173 -19.90 14.53 10.70
N LYS A 174 -19.67 14.80 9.43
CA LYS A 174 -20.67 15.36 8.51
C LYS A 174 -21.36 14.22 7.77
N ASP A 175 -22.68 14.24 7.74
CA ASP A 175 -23.45 13.35 6.89
C ASP A 175 -23.41 13.80 5.41
N LEU A 176 -24.04 13.04 4.53
CA LEU A 176 -24.11 13.35 3.09
C LEU A 176 -24.83 14.67 2.78
N ASP A 177 -25.67 15.13 3.72
CA ASP A 177 -26.43 16.38 3.61
C ASP A 177 -25.71 17.57 4.25
N GLY A 178 -24.47 17.33 4.80
CA GLY A 178 -23.62 18.35 5.40
C GLY A 178 -23.93 18.68 6.87
N ASN A 179 -24.85 17.94 7.53
CA ASN A 179 -25.17 18.13 8.94
C ASN A 179 -24.04 17.59 9.82
N GLU A 180 -23.59 18.39 10.77
CA GLU A 180 -22.57 17.96 11.74
C GLU A 180 -23.22 17.19 12.89
N SER A 181 -22.71 15.99 13.18
CA SER A 181 -23.03 15.21 14.37
C SER A 181 -21.76 14.82 15.12
N GLU A 182 -21.85 14.75 16.44
CA GLU A 182 -20.74 14.25 17.25
C GLU A 182 -20.87 12.74 17.40
N GLN A 183 -19.81 11.99 16.98
CA GLN A 183 -19.74 10.55 17.14
C GLN A 183 -18.59 10.16 18.07
N LEU A 184 -18.87 9.22 18.94
CA LEU A 184 -17.86 8.59 19.77
C LEU A 184 -17.13 7.52 18.93
N LEU A 185 -15.86 7.74 18.63
CA LEU A 185 -15.00 6.76 17.96
C LEU A 185 -14.08 6.08 18.97
N GLY A 186 -13.76 4.80 18.72
CA GLY A 186 -12.90 4.01 19.60
C GLY A 186 -13.66 3.40 20.79
N GLY A 187 -12.91 2.88 21.75
CA GLY A 187 -13.42 2.28 22.97
C GLY A 187 -14.29 1.05 22.76
N LYS A 188 -14.15 0.33 21.66
CA LYS A 188 -14.94 -0.86 21.31
C LYS A 188 -14.07 -1.94 20.67
N LEU A 189 -14.56 -3.14 20.63
CA LEU A 189 -13.91 -4.26 19.96
C LEU A 189 -14.74 -4.66 18.74
N ASP A 190 -14.24 -4.35 17.55
CA ASP A 190 -14.91 -4.64 16.29
C ASP A 190 -13.90 -5.02 15.20
N SER A 191 -14.38 -5.34 14.01
CA SER A 191 -13.53 -5.68 12.85
C SER A 191 -12.46 -4.65 12.58
N LYS A 192 -12.76 -3.34 12.70
CA LYS A 192 -11.79 -2.26 12.48
C LYS A 192 -10.69 -2.25 13.54
N SER A 193 -11.04 -2.51 14.80
CA SER A 193 -10.07 -2.62 15.90
C SER A 193 -9.10 -3.76 15.68
N TYR A 194 -9.58 -4.93 15.27
CA TYR A 194 -8.75 -6.10 14.97
C TYR A 194 -7.83 -5.85 13.77
N ILE A 195 -8.37 -5.39 12.65
CA ILE A 195 -7.58 -5.08 11.44
C ILE A 195 -6.46 -4.08 11.78
N SER A 196 -6.79 -3.00 12.49
CA SER A 196 -5.84 -1.97 12.87
C SER A 196 -4.75 -2.51 13.79
N ALA A 197 -5.12 -3.34 14.77
CA ALA A 197 -4.17 -3.96 15.69
C ALA A 197 -3.20 -4.90 14.96
N PHE A 198 -3.71 -5.76 14.09
CA PHE A 198 -2.87 -6.68 13.32
C PHE A 198 -1.99 -5.96 12.30
N ARG A 199 -2.48 -4.88 11.68
CA ARG A 199 -1.64 -4.01 10.81
C ARG A 199 -0.45 -3.39 11.55
N LEU A 200 -0.60 -3.06 12.83
CA LEU A 200 0.49 -2.52 13.66
C LEU A 200 1.37 -3.61 14.26
N GLY A 201 0.82 -4.80 14.50
CA GLY A 201 1.51 -5.94 15.09
C GLY A 201 2.27 -6.83 14.11
N THR A 202 2.00 -6.67 12.81
CA THR A 202 2.63 -7.40 11.70
C THR A 202 3.12 -6.43 10.64
N TYR A 203 3.64 -6.94 9.51
CA TYR A 203 3.86 -6.15 8.31
C TYR A 203 2.84 -6.55 7.25
N ILE A 204 2.28 -5.57 6.55
CA ILE A 204 1.37 -5.76 5.42
C ILE A 204 2.07 -5.31 4.16
N ALA A 205 1.96 -6.11 3.10
CA ALA A 205 2.38 -5.70 1.77
C ALA A 205 1.74 -4.37 1.38
N THR A 206 2.56 -3.43 0.97
CA THR A 206 2.12 -2.05 0.72
C THR A 206 1.20 -2.00 -0.49
N GLN A 207 0.11 -1.26 -0.37
CA GLN A 207 -0.77 -0.95 -1.49
C GLN A 207 -0.26 0.29 -2.22
N PHE A 208 -0.12 0.21 -3.55
CA PHE A 208 0.12 1.39 -4.37
C PHE A 208 -1.17 2.24 -4.44
N LYS A 209 -1.04 3.56 -4.60
CA LYS A 209 -2.22 4.46 -4.67
C LYS A 209 -2.70 4.61 -6.12
N PRO A 210 -3.90 4.15 -6.49
CA PRO A 210 -4.42 4.26 -7.87
C PRO A 210 -4.39 5.69 -8.43
N VAL A 211 -4.61 6.70 -7.59
CA VAL A 211 -4.58 8.11 -7.98
C VAL A 211 -3.18 8.58 -8.42
N VAL A 212 -2.12 8.01 -7.85
CA VAL A 212 -0.74 8.31 -8.27
C VAL A 212 -0.46 7.72 -9.64
N ALA A 213 -0.92 6.49 -9.90
CA ALA A 213 -0.80 5.89 -11.21
C ALA A 213 -1.54 6.72 -12.27
N LYS A 214 -2.78 7.14 -11.96
CA LYS A 214 -3.54 8.05 -12.83
C LYS A 214 -2.75 9.34 -13.12
N ALA A 215 -2.16 9.96 -12.10
CA ALA A 215 -1.38 11.18 -12.25
C ALA A 215 -0.18 10.98 -13.20
N ILE A 216 0.55 9.87 -13.06
CA ILE A 216 1.69 9.53 -13.93
C ILE A 216 1.25 9.32 -15.38
N TYR A 217 0.14 8.61 -15.61
CA TYR A 217 -0.39 8.41 -16.97
C TYR A 217 -0.85 9.72 -17.62
N GLN A 218 -1.43 10.62 -16.83
CA GLN A 218 -1.87 11.93 -17.33
C GLN A 218 -0.70 12.88 -17.57
N MET A 219 0.30 12.93 -16.68
CA MET A 219 1.45 13.83 -16.86
C MET A 219 2.33 13.42 -18.06
N THR A 220 2.30 12.15 -18.47
CA THR A 220 2.99 11.65 -19.66
C THR A 220 2.11 11.68 -20.92
N ASN A 221 0.85 12.14 -20.82
CA ASN A 221 -0.15 12.07 -21.89
C ASN A 221 -0.28 10.66 -22.49
N ALA A 222 -0.14 9.63 -21.67
CA ALA A 222 -0.08 8.24 -22.13
C ALA A 222 -1.40 7.77 -22.71
N LYS A 223 -1.32 7.11 -23.87
CA LYS A 223 -2.41 6.32 -24.49
C LYS A 223 -2.15 4.84 -24.31
N THR A 224 -0.90 4.43 -24.37
CA THR A 224 -0.45 3.05 -24.19
C THR A 224 0.43 2.92 -22.95
N VAL A 225 0.09 1.97 -22.07
CA VAL A 225 0.74 1.75 -20.79
C VAL A 225 1.30 0.33 -20.73
N LEU A 226 2.53 0.19 -20.20
CA LEU A 226 3.12 -1.10 -19.83
C LEU A 226 3.34 -1.15 -18.31
N ASP A 227 2.90 -2.24 -17.68
CA ASP A 227 3.16 -2.53 -16.27
C ASP A 227 3.74 -3.94 -16.11
N THR A 228 5.01 -4.02 -15.81
CA THR A 228 5.73 -5.31 -15.73
C THR A 228 5.59 -6.01 -14.38
N SER A 229 4.73 -5.50 -13.50
CA SER A 229 4.46 -6.07 -12.16
C SER A 229 3.08 -5.64 -11.70
N CYS A 230 2.01 -6.14 -12.32
CA CYS A 230 0.63 -5.69 -12.09
C CYS A 230 0.18 -5.74 -10.63
N GLY A 231 0.72 -6.69 -9.83
CA GLY A 231 0.57 -6.78 -8.38
C GLY A 231 -0.91 -6.77 -7.94
N TRP A 232 -1.26 -5.86 -7.05
CA TRP A 232 -2.62 -5.75 -6.50
C TRP A 232 -3.61 -5.02 -7.42
N GLY A 233 -3.25 -4.74 -8.69
CA GLY A 233 -4.12 -4.09 -9.66
C GLY A 233 -4.38 -2.60 -9.40
N ASP A 234 -3.57 -1.95 -8.57
CA ASP A 234 -3.71 -0.52 -8.25
C ASP A 234 -3.38 0.37 -9.45
N ARG A 235 -2.29 0.04 -10.19
CA ARG A 235 -1.90 0.77 -11.40
C ARG A 235 -2.85 0.49 -12.54
N LEU A 236 -3.44 -0.72 -12.61
CA LEU A 236 -4.54 -1.04 -13.52
C LEU A 236 -5.78 -0.18 -13.22
N ALA A 237 -6.14 0.00 -11.94
CA ALA A 237 -7.24 0.89 -11.55
C ALA A 237 -6.98 2.35 -11.96
N GLY A 238 -5.76 2.85 -11.75
CA GLY A 238 -5.32 4.17 -12.20
C GLY A 238 -5.40 4.33 -13.72
N PHE A 239 -5.02 3.30 -14.48
CA PHE A 239 -5.18 3.26 -15.94
C PHE A 239 -6.65 3.40 -16.35
N PHE A 240 -7.54 2.62 -15.77
CA PHE A 240 -8.97 2.72 -16.10
C PHE A 240 -9.56 4.09 -15.80
N ALA A 241 -9.08 4.78 -14.77
CA ALA A 241 -9.51 6.11 -14.37
C ALA A 241 -8.82 7.26 -15.15
N SER A 242 -7.80 6.99 -15.96
CA SER A 242 -7.05 7.96 -16.79
C SER A 242 -7.60 8.07 -18.21
N ASP A 243 -6.91 8.83 -19.08
CA ASP A 243 -7.21 8.97 -20.51
C ASP A 243 -6.44 7.96 -21.39
N ALA A 244 -5.66 7.07 -20.78
CA ALA A 244 -4.99 5.98 -21.49
C ALA A 244 -6.01 4.97 -22.03
N GLU A 245 -5.70 4.32 -23.16
CA GLU A 245 -6.65 3.49 -23.91
C GLU A 245 -6.26 2.01 -23.92
N GLU A 246 -4.95 1.70 -23.90
CA GLU A 246 -4.43 0.35 -23.94
C GLU A 246 -3.46 0.09 -22.78
N TYR A 247 -3.62 -1.04 -22.12
CA TYR A 247 -2.75 -1.50 -21.02
C TYR A 247 -2.21 -2.88 -21.31
N TYR A 248 -0.92 -3.00 -21.19
CA TYR A 248 -0.17 -4.23 -21.29
C TYR A 248 0.53 -4.51 -19.97
N GLY A 249 0.47 -5.74 -19.49
CA GLY A 249 1.10 -6.06 -18.22
C GLY A 249 1.40 -7.52 -18.00
N CYS A 250 2.11 -7.84 -16.93
CA CYS A 250 2.34 -9.20 -16.49
C CYS A 250 2.38 -9.32 -14.97
N ASP A 251 2.08 -10.51 -14.50
CA ASP A 251 2.22 -10.93 -13.11
C ASP A 251 2.26 -12.47 -13.06
N PRO A 252 3.24 -13.09 -12.40
CA PRO A 252 3.34 -14.53 -12.32
C PRO A 252 2.38 -15.15 -11.30
N ASN A 253 1.83 -14.37 -10.35
CA ASN A 253 0.99 -14.87 -9.29
C ASN A 253 -0.39 -15.31 -9.82
N PRO A 254 -0.75 -16.60 -9.76
CA PRO A 254 -2.02 -17.09 -10.29
C PRO A 254 -3.24 -16.50 -9.57
N ASN A 255 -3.10 -16.16 -8.28
CA ASN A 255 -4.20 -15.65 -7.46
C ASN A 255 -4.56 -14.21 -7.86
N THR A 256 -3.57 -13.33 -8.04
CA THR A 256 -3.80 -11.96 -8.54
C THR A 256 -4.24 -11.99 -9.99
N TYR A 257 -3.62 -12.83 -10.82
CA TYR A 257 -3.96 -12.98 -12.23
C TYR A 257 -5.44 -13.34 -12.44
N ALA A 258 -5.96 -14.25 -11.65
CA ALA A 258 -7.38 -14.65 -11.72
C ALA A 258 -8.34 -13.47 -11.40
N ARG A 259 -7.90 -12.50 -10.58
CA ARG A 259 -8.69 -11.32 -10.19
C ARG A 259 -8.69 -10.20 -11.23
N TYR A 260 -7.66 -10.11 -12.09
CA TYR A 260 -7.59 -9.06 -13.12
C TYR A 260 -8.76 -9.14 -14.10
N THR A 261 -9.21 -10.32 -14.48
CA THR A 261 -10.39 -10.48 -15.37
C THR A 261 -11.64 -9.84 -14.75
N GLN A 262 -11.83 -9.98 -13.44
CA GLN A 262 -12.95 -9.37 -12.72
C GLN A 262 -12.81 -7.84 -12.67
N GLN A 263 -11.60 -7.32 -12.36
CA GLN A 263 -11.32 -5.88 -12.37
C GLN A 263 -11.60 -5.27 -13.73
N ILE A 264 -11.06 -5.86 -14.81
CA ILE A 264 -11.23 -5.40 -16.18
C ILE A 264 -12.71 -5.37 -16.57
N SER A 265 -13.44 -6.45 -16.29
CA SER A 265 -14.85 -6.56 -16.60
C SER A 265 -15.67 -5.49 -15.87
N LYS A 266 -15.47 -5.33 -14.55
CA LYS A 266 -16.22 -4.36 -13.74
C LYS A 266 -15.90 -2.92 -14.14
N TYR A 267 -14.62 -2.58 -14.30
CA TYR A 267 -14.24 -1.21 -14.67
C TYR A 267 -14.72 -0.84 -16.08
N ASN A 268 -14.64 -1.75 -17.05
CA ASN A 268 -15.17 -1.49 -18.41
C ASN A 268 -16.67 -1.23 -18.42
N LYS A 269 -17.45 -1.85 -17.52
CA LYS A 269 -18.89 -1.57 -17.39
C LYS A 269 -19.19 -0.16 -16.86
N LEU A 270 -18.22 0.47 -16.19
CA LEU A 270 -18.34 1.84 -15.65
C LEU A 270 -17.90 2.91 -16.65
N LEU A 271 -17.39 2.53 -17.80
CA LEU A 271 -16.92 3.44 -18.85
C LEU A 271 -17.90 3.51 -20.01
N SER A 272 -17.99 4.68 -20.64
CA SER A 272 -18.75 4.87 -21.89
C SER A 272 -18.11 4.15 -23.08
N LYS A 273 -16.77 4.02 -23.08
CA LYS A 273 -16.00 3.30 -24.09
C LYS A 273 -15.05 2.31 -23.37
N PRO A 274 -15.17 1.01 -23.65
CA PRO A 274 -14.28 0.03 -23.07
C PRO A 274 -12.82 0.26 -23.46
N LYS A 275 -11.90 -0.02 -22.51
CA LYS A 275 -10.45 0.04 -22.73
C LYS A 275 -9.89 -1.35 -23.01
N LYS A 276 -8.81 -1.39 -23.76
CA LYS A 276 -8.13 -2.64 -24.11
C LYS A 276 -7.07 -2.99 -23.05
N VAL A 277 -7.13 -4.21 -22.56
CA VAL A 277 -6.17 -4.72 -21.55
C VAL A 277 -5.67 -6.10 -21.98
N THR A 278 -4.35 -6.27 -21.93
CA THR A 278 -3.70 -7.56 -22.16
C THR A 278 -2.73 -7.80 -21.01
N ILE A 279 -2.96 -8.84 -20.22
CA ILE A 279 -2.09 -9.23 -19.10
C ILE A 279 -1.63 -10.67 -19.31
N TRP A 280 -0.33 -10.91 -19.23
CA TRP A 280 0.27 -12.23 -19.29
C TRP A 280 0.55 -12.78 -17.89
N ARG A 281 0.27 -14.06 -17.67
CA ARG A 281 0.68 -14.75 -16.44
C ARG A 281 2.11 -15.26 -16.59
N CYS A 282 3.06 -14.37 -16.39
CA CYS A 282 4.50 -14.67 -16.43
C CYS A 282 5.29 -13.66 -15.61
N GLY A 283 6.52 -13.97 -15.28
CA GLY A 283 7.49 -13.00 -14.78
C GLY A 283 7.80 -11.93 -15.84
N ALA A 284 8.24 -10.76 -15.40
CA ALA A 284 8.58 -9.66 -16.30
C ALA A 284 9.75 -9.98 -17.23
N GLU A 285 10.67 -10.84 -16.81
CA GLU A 285 11.79 -11.33 -17.61
C GLU A 285 11.36 -12.13 -18.85
N ASP A 286 10.19 -12.80 -18.74
CA ASP A 286 9.61 -13.68 -19.77
C ASP A 286 8.50 -12.97 -20.59
N LEU A 287 8.22 -11.69 -20.31
CA LEU A 287 7.22 -10.92 -21.06
C LEU A 287 7.61 -10.85 -22.55
N PRO A 288 6.65 -11.08 -23.47
CA PRO A 288 6.94 -11.03 -24.91
C PRO A 288 7.05 -9.57 -25.42
N TYR A 289 8.10 -8.84 -25.04
CA TYR A 289 8.33 -7.43 -25.40
C TYR A 289 8.24 -7.17 -26.91
N HIS A 290 8.67 -8.14 -27.73
CA HIS A 290 8.62 -8.05 -29.21
C HIS A 290 7.20 -8.02 -29.80
N LYS A 291 6.19 -8.36 -29.00
CA LYS A 291 4.76 -8.32 -29.40
C LYS A 291 4.06 -7.04 -28.95
N LEU A 292 4.74 -6.20 -28.18
CA LEU A 292 4.15 -4.94 -27.70
C LEU A 292 4.14 -3.90 -28.82
N PRO A 293 3.06 -3.09 -28.91
CA PRO A 293 3.10 -1.88 -29.73
C PRO A 293 4.07 -0.85 -29.12
N PRO A 294 4.35 0.27 -29.78
CA PRO A 294 5.03 1.39 -29.15
C PRO A 294 4.27 1.82 -27.86
N ILE A 295 4.98 1.87 -26.75
CA ILE A 295 4.44 2.22 -25.44
C ILE A 295 4.75 3.69 -25.12
N ASP A 296 3.77 4.44 -24.63
CA ASP A 296 4.00 5.81 -24.18
C ASP A 296 4.67 5.83 -22.84
N VAL A 297 4.20 5.05 -21.85
CA VAL A 297 4.82 4.93 -20.54
C VAL A 297 4.85 3.49 -20.04
N ALA A 298 6.04 3.01 -19.68
CA ALA A 298 6.20 1.86 -18.82
C ALA A 298 6.24 2.36 -17.37
N PHE A 299 5.29 1.93 -16.53
CA PHE A 299 5.25 2.28 -15.11
C PHE A 299 5.10 1.04 -14.26
N THR A 300 6.10 0.75 -13.46
CA THR A 300 6.16 -0.45 -12.64
C THR A 300 6.65 -0.19 -11.22
N SER A 301 6.25 -1.04 -10.31
CA SER A 301 6.87 -1.22 -8.99
C SER A 301 7.32 -2.67 -8.93
N PRO A 302 8.57 -2.97 -9.34
CA PRO A 302 9.05 -4.34 -9.37
C PRO A 302 9.15 -4.89 -7.94
N PRO A 303 9.16 -6.21 -7.74
CA PRO A 303 9.47 -6.80 -6.45
C PRO A 303 10.81 -6.27 -5.92
N TYR A 304 10.84 -5.76 -4.67
CA TYR A 304 12.04 -5.19 -4.03
C TYR A 304 12.93 -6.30 -3.49
N PHE A 305 13.49 -7.09 -4.38
CA PHE A 305 14.25 -8.30 -4.09
C PHE A 305 13.42 -9.25 -3.21
N SER A 306 13.87 -9.65 -2.03
CA SER A 306 13.19 -10.56 -1.10
C SER A 306 12.44 -9.83 0.03
N THR A 307 12.02 -8.56 -0.20
CA THR A 307 11.31 -7.77 0.82
C THR A 307 9.92 -8.32 1.10
N GLU A 308 9.22 -8.78 0.07
CA GLU A 308 7.88 -9.33 0.15
C GLU A 308 7.85 -10.73 -0.48
N GLU A 309 7.21 -11.69 0.22
CA GLU A 309 7.15 -13.09 -0.18
C GLU A 309 5.77 -13.39 -0.79
N TYR A 310 5.55 -12.88 -2.02
CA TYR A 310 4.29 -13.10 -2.74
C TYR A 310 4.04 -14.59 -3.00
N ASN A 311 2.78 -15.01 -2.83
CA ASN A 311 2.33 -16.39 -3.09
C ASN A 311 3.16 -17.46 -2.38
N LYS A 312 3.65 -17.19 -1.17
CA LYS A 312 4.45 -18.11 -0.37
C LYS A 312 3.63 -19.35 0.00
N GLY A 313 4.17 -20.53 -0.30
CA GLY A 313 3.50 -21.80 -0.07
C GLY A 313 2.36 -22.13 -1.04
N GLY A 314 2.09 -21.24 -2.01
CA GLY A 314 1.09 -21.45 -3.05
C GLY A 314 1.64 -22.15 -4.29
N GLU A 315 0.72 -22.60 -5.15
CA GLU A 315 1.05 -23.17 -6.46
C GLU A 315 1.79 -22.13 -7.32
N PHE A 316 2.85 -22.53 -8.02
CA PHE A 316 3.74 -21.68 -8.81
C PHE A 316 4.50 -20.60 -7.98
N GLN A 317 4.82 -20.89 -6.71
CA GLN A 317 5.69 -20.03 -5.91
C GLN A 317 7.04 -19.80 -6.59
N GLU A 318 7.57 -20.79 -7.28
CA GLU A 318 8.85 -20.76 -8.00
C GLU A 318 8.88 -19.73 -9.14
N ASP A 319 7.73 -19.29 -9.65
CA ASP A 319 7.63 -18.25 -10.67
C ASP A 319 7.76 -16.83 -10.06
N GLN A 320 7.69 -16.71 -8.72
CA GLN A 320 7.85 -15.43 -8.03
C GLN A 320 9.33 -15.03 -7.98
N SER A 321 9.63 -13.77 -8.23
CA SER A 321 11.01 -13.28 -8.34
C SER A 321 11.85 -13.54 -7.09
N TRP A 322 11.26 -13.42 -5.88
CA TRP A 322 11.93 -13.66 -4.61
C TRP A 322 12.34 -15.14 -4.43
N SER A 323 11.63 -16.06 -5.06
CA SER A 323 11.93 -17.50 -5.06
C SER A 323 12.86 -17.89 -6.21
N LYS A 324 12.59 -17.39 -7.42
CA LYS A 324 13.36 -17.65 -8.66
C LYS A 324 14.77 -17.06 -8.62
N PHE A 325 14.90 -15.84 -8.06
CA PHE A 325 16.15 -15.08 -7.95
C PHE A 325 16.45 -14.80 -6.47
N ASN A 326 16.88 -15.84 -5.75
CA ASN A 326 17.06 -15.79 -4.29
C ASN A 326 18.35 -15.10 -3.81
N GLU A 327 19.25 -14.75 -4.73
CA GLU A 327 20.46 -13.96 -4.49
C GLU A 327 20.32 -12.58 -5.12
N TYR A 328 20.82 -11.53 -4.43
CA TYR A 328 20.64 -10.15 -4.89
C TYR A 328 21.27 -9.91 -6.26
N GLU A 329 22.49 -10.41 -6.48
CA GLU A 329 23.23 -10.24 -7.74
C GLU A 329 22.47 -10.90 -8.90
N ARG A 330 21.91 -12.10 -8.70
CA ARG A 330 21.06 -12.77 -9.70
C ARG A 330 19.75 -12.02 -9.95
N TRP A 331 19.08 -11.57 -8.86
CA TRP A 331 17.88 -10.75 -8.99
C TRP A 331 18.17 -9.46 -9.77
N ARG A 332 19.29 -8.80 -9.50
CA ARG A 332 19.72 -7.59 -10.20
C ARG A 332 20.01 -7.84 -11.67
N ASP A 333 20.87 -8.84 -11.98
CA ASP A 333 21.47 -9.03 -13.28
C ASP A 333 20.62 -9.86 -14.25
N ASP A 334 19.81 -10.80 -13.75
CA ASP A 334 18.98 -11.69 -14.56
C ASP A 334 17.52 -11.22 -14.63
N PHE A 335 17.06 -10.36 -13.70
CA PHE A 335 15.68 -9.88 -13.63
C PHE A 335 15.59 -8.35 -13.67
N TYR A 336 16.02 -7.66 -12.63
CA TYR A 336 15.67 -6.26 -12.39
C TYR A 336 16.19 -5.31 -13.48
N LEU A 337 17.50 -5.30 -13.74
CA LEU A 337 18.10 -4.40 -14.73
C LEU A 337 17.72 -4.78 -16.17
N PRO A 338 17.71 -6.06 -16.59
CA PRO A 338 17.24 -6.44 -17.91
C PRO A 338 15.78 -6.10 -18.19
N VAL A 339 14.89 -6.24 -17.19
CA VAL A 339 13.47 -5.84 -17.30
C VAL A 339 13.35 -4.33 -17.51
N ALA A 340 14.11 -3.52 -16.76
CA ALA A 340 14.13 -2.06 -16.93
C ALA A 340 14.64 -1.66 -18.33
N GLU A 341 15.72 -2.28 -18.82
CA GLU A 341 16.24 -2.02 -20.17
C GLU A 341 15.24 -2.39 -21.27
N LYS A 342 14.64 -3.60 -21.20
CA LYS A 342 13.63 -4.04 -22.16
C LYS A 342 12.40 -3.10 -22.13
N SER A 343 11.97 -2.67 -20.95
CA SER A 343 10.85 -1.74 -20.79
C SER A 343 11.16 -0.37 -21.39
N MET A 344 12.38 0.17 -21.15
CA MET A 344 12.81 1.44 -21.73
C MET A 344 12.97 1.35 -23.26
N ALA A 345 13.38 0.21 -23.78
CA ALA A 345 13.57 0.01 -25.24
C ALA A 345 12.23 0.06 -26.01
N VAL A 346 11.12 -0.29 -25.40
CA VAL A 346 9.77 -0.32 -26.04
C VAL A 346 8.91 0.89 -25.67
N SER A 347 9.36 1.77 -24.76
CA SER A 347 8.56 2.89 -24.27
C SER A 347 9.26 4.25 -24.44
N LYS A 348 8.45 5.32 -24.51
CA LYS A 348 8.95 6.71 -24.50
C LYS A 348 9.45 7.10 -23.11
N PHE A 349 8.74 6.66 -22.07
CA PHE A 349 9.07 6.90 -20.68
C PHE A 349 9.08 5.58 -19.89
N LEU A 350 10.03 5.45 -18.98
CA LEU A 350 10.05 4.40 -17.97
C LEU A 350 10.03 5.03 -16.59
N PHE A 351 9.06 4.65 -15.78
CA PHE A 351 8.96 5.06 -14.39
C PHE A 351 9.01 3.82 -13.49
N VAL A 352 9.95 3.83 -12.54
CA VAL A 352 10.18 2.70 -11.64
C VAL A 352 10.01 3.18 -10.20
N ASN A 353 8.98 2.69 -9.53
CA ASN A 353 8.81 2.90 -8.10
C ASN A 353 9.57 1.79 -7.36
N ILE A 354 10.69 2.14 -6.77
CA ILE A 354 11.49 1.21 -5.97
C ILE A 354 12.26 1.96 -4.88
N MET A 355 12.37 1.32 -3.73
CA MET A 355 13.26 1.72 -2.64
C MET A 355 14.38 0.70 -2.50
N ASP A 356 15.54 1.15 -2.04
CA ASP A 356 16.66 0.26 -1.74
C ASP A 356 16.33 -0.70 -0.62
N PRO A 357 16.23 -2.00 -0.89
CA PRO A 357 15.85 -2.97 0.14
C PRO A 357 16.93 -3.11 1.20
N LYS A 358 16.50 -3.24 2.45
CA LYS A 358 17.36 -3.58 3.59
C LYS A 358 17.01 -4.96 4.09
N ILE A 359 17.85 -5.95 3.75
CA ILE A 359 17.64 -7.36 4.09
C ILE A 359 18.72 -7.80 5.08
N LYS A 360 18.32 -8.36 6.21
CA LYS A 360 19.23 -8.83 7.28
C LYS A 360 20.29 -7.79 7.66
N GLY A 361 19.91 -6.51 7.69
CA GLY A 361 20.80 -5.40 8.04
C GLY A 361 21.65 -4.84 6.90
N LYS A 362 21.81 -5.54 5.79
CA LYS A 362 22.50 -5.08 4.58
C LYS A 362 21.54 -4.30 3.69
N ARG A 363 21.95 -3.09 3.28
CA ARG A 363 21.24 -2.29 2.27
C ARG A 363 21.82 -2.56 0.89
N TYR A 364 20.94 -2.72 -0.09
CA TYR A 364 21.30 -2.90 -1.49
C TYR A 364 20.94 -1.62 -2.26
N ARG A 365 21.84 -1.14 -3.09
CA ARG A 365 21.75 0.12 -3.84
C ARG A 365 21.11 -0.07 -5.21
N SER A 366 19.94 -0.71 -5.24
CA SER A 366 19.23 -1.04 -6.48
C SER A 366 18.84 0.20 -7.30
N SER A 367 18.57 1.33 -6.63
CA SER A 367 18.22 2.58 -7.30
C SER A 367 19.42 3.21 -8.01
N ASP A 368 20.60 3.28 -7.35
CA ASP A 368 21.83 3.78 -7.98
C ASP A 368 22.24 2.91 -9.17
N GLU A 369 22.13 1.57 -9.03
CA GLU A 369 22.41 0.61 -10.11
C GLU A 369 21.49 0.82 -11.32
N LEU A 370 20.18 1.06 -11.08
CA LEU A 370 19.23 1.36 -12.14
C LEU A 370 19.58 2.65 -12.87
N VAL A 371 19.85 3.73 -12.13
CA VAL A 371 20.18 5.02 -12.73
C VAL A 371 21.50 4.92 -13.52
N ASN A 372 22.52 4.26 -12.98
CA ASN A 372 23.78 4.06 -13.69
C ASN A 372 23.59 3.25 -14.98
N ARG A 373 22.70 2.24 -14.98
CA ARG A 373 22.39 1.42 -16.15
C ARG A 373 21.67 2.19 -17.26
N LEU A 374 20.78 3.13 -16.91
CA LEU A 374 19.97 3.91 -17.84
C LEU A 374 20.34 5.40 -17.83
N LYS A 375 21.58 5.74 -17.51
CA LYS A 375 22.05 7.11 -17.22
C LYS A 375 21.71 8.12 -18.31
N ASP A 376 21.83 7.73 -19.57
CA ASP A 376 21.55 8.62 -20.71
C ASP A 376 20.09 9.03 -20.82
N LYS A 377 19.19 8.24 -20.24
CA LYS A 377 17.74 8.47 -20.22
C LYS A 377 17.23 9.03 -18.89
N PHE A 378 18.08 9.12 -17.86
CA PHE A 378 17.66 9.55 -16.54
C PHE A 378 17.20 11.01 -16.54
N LEU A 379 15.97 11.23 -16.08
CA LEU A 379 15.34 12.54 -15.94
C LEU A 379 15.44 13.09 -14.52
N GLY A 380 15.33 12.22 -13.53
CA GLY A 380 15.23 12.59 -12.12
C GLY A 380 14.25 11.70 -11.37
N GLN A 381 13.74 12.21 -10.24
CA GLN A 381 12.86 11.47 -9.34
C GLN A 381 11.57 12.26 -9.06
N ILE A 382 10.45 11.54 -9.02
CA ILE A 382 9.21 12.05 -8.43
C ILE A 382 9.09 11.47 -7.03
N GLY A 383 8.93 12.32 -6.01
CA GLY A 383 8.63 11.89 -4.66
C GLY A 383 7.14 11.55 -4.52
N MET A 384 6.82 10.30 -4.24
CA MET A 384 5.46 9.96 -3.77
C MET A 384 5.41 10.18 -2.28
N ARG A 385 4.48 11.04 -1.82
CA ARG A 385 4.29 11.22 -0.39
C ARG A 385 3.74 9.96 0.25
N ILE A 386 4.43 9.50 1.29
CA ILE A 386 3.99 8.39 2.13
C ILE A 386 3.61 8.93 3.53
N MET A 387 2.75 8.16 4.22
CA MET A 387 2.39 8.49 5.60
C MET A 387 3.61 8.33 6.50
N GLN A 388 3.83 9.34 7.32
CA GLN A 388 4.81 9.29 8.39
C GLN A 388 4.37 8.25 9.44
N ARG A 389 5.25 7.30 9.77
CA ARG A 389 4.96 6.38 10.88
C ARG A 389 5.00 7.15 12.19
N PRO A 390 3.98 7.03 13.05
CA PRO A 390 4.00 7.64 14.37
C PRO A 390 5.25 7.22 15.13
N LYS A 391 5.96 8.20 15.70
CA LYS A 391 7.10 7.98 16.59
C LYS A 391 6.67 8.41 18.00
N SER A 392 6.87 7.56 18.99
CA SER A 392 6.54 7.90 20.39
C SER A 392 7.31 9.14 20.82
N ASP A 393 6.67 10.04 21.54
CA ASP A 393 7.30 11.26 22.09
C ASP A 393 8.56 10.96 22.89
N LYS A 394 8.62 9.81 23.56
CA LYS A 394 9.79 9.33 24.31
C LYS A 394 11.02 9.03 23.45
N LEU A 395 10.88 8.98 22.13
CA LEU A 395 11.96 8.68 21.19
C LEU A 395 12.57 9.95 20.57
N PHE A 396 12.04 11.14 20.90
CA PHE A 396 12.65 12.41 20.54
C PHE A 396 13.54 12.90 21.69
N LYS A 397 14.69 13.49 21.35
CA LYS A 397 15.62 14.04 22.34
C LYS A 397 15.06 15.31 22.97
N ASP A 398 14.37 16.13 22.18
CA ASP A 398 13.79 17.40 22.57
C ASP A 398 12.64 17.81 21.64
N ASP A 399 11.95 18.90 21.97
CA ASP A 399 10.83 19.43 21.20
C ASP A 399 11.25 19.93 19.81
N LYS A 400 12.52 20.34 19.64
CA LYS A 400 13.04 20.78 18.35
C LYS A 400 13.16 19.58 17.41
N GLU A 401 13.76 18.46 17.85
CA GLU A 401 13.82 17.23 17.02
C GLU A 401 12.43 16.75 16.64
N LYS A 402 11.45 16.87 17.56
CA LYS A 402 10.06 16.55 17.28
C LYS A 402 9.46 17.48 16.23
N ALA A 403 9.63 18.77 16.35
CA ALA A 403 9.15 19.75 15.39
C ALA A 403 9.79 19.57 14.01
N ASP A 404 11.11 19.35 13.95
CA ASP A 404 11.83 19.08 12.70
C ASP A 404 11.32 17.81 12.03
N PHE A 405 11.06 16.75 12.82
CA PHE A 405 10.50 15.52 12.31
C PHE A 405 9.08 15.73 11.74
N MET A 406 8.21 16.46 12.45
CA MET A 406 6.84 16.74 12.01
C MET A 406 6.76 17.63 10.78
N ASN A 407 7.78 18.47 10.55
CA ASN A 407 7.84 19.38 9.39
C ASN A 407 8.38 18.71 8.11
N LYS A 408 8.98 17.51 8.21
CA LYS A 408 9.51 16.81 7.04
C LYS A 408 8.42 16.07 6.26
N ILE A 409 8.61 16.02 4.95
CA ILE A 409 7.79 15.21 4.05
C ILE A 409 8.51 13.89 3.81
N PHE A 410 7.84 12.77 4.12
CA PHE A 410 8.35 11.44 3.81
C PHE A 410 7.92 11.04 2.42
N ILE A 411 8.89 10.58 1.62
CA ILE A 411 8.65 10.18 0.23
C ILE A 411 9.15 8.76 -0.04
N GLU A 412 8.53 8.15 -1.01
CA GLU A 412 9.03 6.99 -1.74
C GLU A 412 9.29 7.40 -3.18
N ASN A 413 10.47 7.06 -3.73
CA ASN A 413 10.88 7.59 -5.00
C ASN A 413 10.32 6.79 -6.18
N VAL A 414 9.89 7.52 -7.21
CA VAL A 414 9.67 7.02 -8.58
C VAL A 414 10.81 7.54 -9.44
N TRP A 415 11.63 6.63 -9.93
CA TRP A 415 12.78 6.92 -10.79
C TRP A 415 12.31 7.07 -12.24
N CYS A 416 12.60 8.22 -12.84
CA CYS A 416 12.03 8.62 -14.12
C CYS A 416 13.10 8.64 -15.22
N PHE A 417 12.80 8.00 -16.35
CA PHE A 417 13.66 7.92 -17.52
C PHE A 417 12.86 8.25 -18.79
N GLY A 418 13.48 8.87 -19.78
CA GLY A 418 12.81 9.18 -21.04
C GLY A 418 13.43 10.34 -21.81
N ASP A 419 12.57 11.16 -22.43
CA ASP A 419 12.97 12.36 -23.18
C ASP A 419 13.28 13.53 -22.24
N LYS A 420 14.52 14.00 -22.23
CA LYS A 420 15.00 15.10 -21.39
C LYS A 420 14.38 16.47 -21.73
N ASN A 421 13.76 16.59 -22.89
CA ASN A 421 13.12 17.84 -23.31
C ASN A 421 11.63 17.91 -22.90
N PHE A 422 11.10 16.85 -22.30
CA PHE A 422 9.70 16.79 -21.89
C PHE A 422 9.54 17.29 -20.44
N ASP A 423 8.70 18.30 -20.24
CA ASP A 423 8.35 18.79 -18.90
C ASP A 423 7.18 17.99 -18.33
N LEU A 424 7.47 17.10 -17.40
CA LEU A 424 6.49 16.25 -16.75
C LEU A 424 5.47 17.05 -15.90
N PHE A 425 5.84 18.22 -15.44
CA PHE A 425 5.01 19.05 -14.56
C PHE A 425 4.37 20.26 -15.25
N GLN A 426 4.41 20.34 -16.59
CA GLN A 426 3.91 21.50 -17.36
C GLN A 426 2.47 21.93 -17.03
N ASN A 427 1.61 20.98 -16.64
CA ASN A 427 0.20 21.23 -16.32
C ASN A 427 -0.09 21.17 -14.82
N SER A 428 0.97 21.04 -14.01
CA SER A 428 0.81 20.90 -12.57
C SER A 428 0.76 22.27 -11.90
N ARG A 429 0.10 22.34 -10.77
CA ARG A 429 0.06 23.50 -9.89
C ARG A 429 0.49 23.10 -8.49
N LYS A 430 0.91 24.08 -7.72
CA LYS A 430 1.25 23.88 -6.32
C LYS A 430 0.06 23.26 -5.60
N ALA A 431 0.26 22.10 -5.02
CA ALA A 431 -0.71 21.51 -4.11
C ALA A 431 -0.69 22.32 -2.80
N ASN A 432 -1.86 22.73 -2.32
CA ASN A 432 -1.94 23.26 -0.97
C ASN A 432 -1.79 22.10 0.01
N LEU A 433 -0.57 21.91 0.51
CA LEU A 433 -0.23 20.80 1.39
C LEU A 433 -0.99 20.87 2.72
N ASP A 434 -1.38 22.08 3.15
CA ASP A 434 -2.09 22.28 4.42
C ASP A 434 -3.58 21.90 4.30
N GLU A 435 -4.22 22.14 3.16
CA GLU A 435 -5.58 21.65 2.88
C GLU A 435 -5.66 20.13 2.83
N PHE A 436 -4.60 19.46 2.34
CA PHE A 436 -4.54 17.99 2.30
C PHE A 436 -4.41 17.34 3.67
N PHE A 437 -3.85 18.02 4.66
CA PHE A 437 -3.76 17.50 6.02
C PHE A 437 -5.14 17.41 6.69
N ALA A 438 -6.06 18.32 6.37
CA ALA A 438 -7.43 18.31 6.90
C ALA A 438 -8.25 17.07 6.44
N TRP A 439 -7.89 16.44 5.32
CA TRP A 439 -8.55 15.25 4.78
C TRP A 439 -7.98 13.92 5.28
N GLN A 440 -6.86 13.94 6.02
CA GLN A 440 -6.22 12.72 6.56
C GLN A 440 -6.61 12.43 8.00
N ASP A 441 -7.29 13.37 8.67
CA ASP A 441 -7.82 13.23 10.03
C ASP A 441 -9.30 12.80 10.05
N LEU A 442 -9.90 12.56 8.89
CA LEU A 442 -11.19 11.93 8.69
C LEU A 442 -10.96 10.47 8.23
#